data_2142a6d2dffc44660358b6ecb62eb813
#
_entry.id   2142a6d2dffc44660358b6ecb62eb813
#
_cell.length_a   1.000
_cell.length_b   1.000
_cell.length_c   1.000
_cell.angle_alpha   90.00
_cell.angle_beta   90.00
_cell.angle_gamma   90.00
#
_symmetry.space_group_name_H-M   'P 1'
#
loop_
_entity.id
_entity.type
_entity.pdbx_description
1 polymer ?
#
loop_
_entity_poly.entity_id
_entity_poly.type
_entity_poly.pdbx_seq_one_letter_code
_entity_poly.pdbx_strand_id
1 'polypeptide(L)'
;MKVNWGRVLNAGLIAEILGILVYQVVAALYGHGNDGNAAIITGAVGVFVFMMLGALWVGRKIESRFILHGFLVGVVAIVYHDVTRSLPDILSGQYEWNYWLAALYGHTPKILGGMLGGYLAGRRRAKAG
;
A
#
# COMPACT_ATOMS: atom_id res chain seq x y z
N MET A 1 5.63 14.88 19.25
CA MET A 1 4.67 14.29 18.29
C MET A 1 4.82 12.77 18.37
N LYS A 2 3.80 12.03 18.86
CA LYS A 2 3.91 10.56 18.97
C LYS A 2 3.18 9.90 17.78
N VAL A 3 3.94 9.32 16.85
CA VAL A 3 3.43 8.40 15.85
C VAL A 3 3.35 7.01 16.47
N ASN A 4 2.23 6.32 16.25
CA ASN A 4 2.10 4.93 16.69
C ASN A 4 2.78 3.99 15.69
N TRP A 5 4.11 3.98 15.73
CA TRP A 5 4.94 3.25 14.78
C TRP A 5 4.63 1.76 14.71
N GLY A 6 4.38 1.11 15.85
CA GLY A 6 4.06 -0.32 15.84
C GLY A 6 2.82 -0.64 15.01
N ARG A 7 1.79 0.21 15.08
CA ARG A 7 0.58 0.02 14.27
C ARG A 7 0.79 0.39 12.80
N VAL A 8 1.51 1.47 12.55
CA VAL A 8 1.82 1.92 11.19
C VAL A 8 2.64 0.87 10.45
N LEU A 9 3.68 0.34 11.07
CA LEU A 9 4.53 -0.72 10.52
C LEU A 9 3.72 -1.99 10.23
N ASN A 10 2.97 -2.49 11.22
CA ASN A 10 2.16 -3.69 11.02
C ASN A 10 1.09 -3.50 9.94
N ALA A 11 0.40 -2.36 9.92
CA ALA A 11 -0.63 -2.09 8.92
C ALA A 11 -0.04 -2.01 7.51
N GLY A 12 1.09 -1.33 7.33
CA GLY A 12 1.77 -1.21 6.04
C GLY A 12 2.26 -2.56 5.53
N LEU A 13 2.90 -3.35 6.39
CA LEU A 13 3.39 -4.69 6.04
C LEU A 13 2.26 -5.64 5.66
N ILE A 14 1.22 -5.75 6.49
CA ILE A 14 0.09 -6.66 6.25
C ILE A 14 -0.64 -6.26 4.97
N ALA A 15 -0.91 -4.96 4.79
CA ALA A 15 -1.58 -4.47 3.60
C ALA A 15 -0.77 -4.74 2.32
N GLU A 16 0.55 -4.60 2.36
CA GLU A 16 1.42 -4.92 1.23
C GLU A 16 1.43 -6.41 0.91
N ILE A 17 1.59 -7.26 1.91
CA ILE A 17 1.57 -8.73 1.73
C ILE A 17 0.24 -9.16 1.11
N LEU A 18 -0.89 -8.65 1.61
CA LEU A 18 -2.21 -8.96 1.04
C LEU A 18 -2.35 -8.44 -0.39
N GLY A 19 -1.83 -7.26 -0.71
CA GLY A 19 -1.80 -6.72 -2.06
C GLY A 19 -1.00 -7.60 -3.02
N ILE A 20 0.18 -8.05 -2.61
CA ILE A 20 1.01 -8.98 -3.39
C ILE A 20 0.29 -10.31 -3.61
N LEU A 21 -0.35 -10.87 -2.58
CA LEU A 21 -1.10 -12.12 -2.71
C LEU A 21 -2.25 -11.99 -3.70
N VAL A 22 -3.03 -10.92 -3.66
CA VAL A 22 -4.10 -10.67 -4.63
C VAL A 22 -3.54 -10.58 -6.04
N TYR A 23 -2.46 -9.81 -6.24
CA TYR A 23 -1.81 -9.73 -7.54
C TYR A 23 -1.37 -11.11 -8.05
N GLN A 24 -0.73 -11.92 -7.22
CA GLN A 24 -0.27 -13.26 -7.60
C GLN A 24 -1.43 -14.20 -7.97
N VAL A 25 -2.52 -14.15 -7.20
CA VAL A 25 -3.73 -14.97 -7.50
C VAL A 25 -4.32 -14.54 -8.84
N VAL A 26 -4.48 -13.24 -9.09
CA VAL A 26 -5.02 -12.73 -10.36
C VAL A 26 -4.10 -13.09 -11.53
N ALA A 27 -2.79 -12.92 -11.36
CA ALA A 27 -1.81 -13.28 -12.39
C ALA A 27 -1.82 -14.78 -12.70
N ALA A 28 -2.02 -15.63 -11.69
CA ALA A 28 -2.14 -17.07 -11.88
C ALA A 28 -3.43 -17.48 -12.61
N LEU A 29 -4.54 -16.77 -12.36
CA LEU A 29 -5.84 -17.10 -12.98
C LEU A 29 -5.95 -16.59 -14.43
N TYR A 30 -5.41 -15.42 -14.73
CA TYR A 30 -5.54 -14.79 -16.04
C TYR A 30 -4.27 -14.87 -16.91
N GLY A 31 -3.19 -15.46 -16.36
CA GLY A 31 -1.90 -15.59 -17.04
C GLY A 31 -1.09 -14.29 -17.01
N HIS A 32 0.22 -14.42 -17.22
CA HIS A 32 1.15 -13.29 -17.37
C HIS A 32 1.17 -12.73 -18.81
N GLY A 33 0.26 -13.23 -19.69
CA GLY A 33 0.27 -12.96 -21.12
C GLY A 33 -0.48 -11.69 -21.53
N ASN A 34 -1.34 -11.79 -22.53
CA ASN A 34 -1.93 -10.69 -23.28
C ASN A 34 -2.85 -9.74 -22.50
N ASP A 35 -3.28 -10.06 -21.27
CA ASP A 35 -4.16 -9.24 -20.45
C ASP A 35 -3.44 -8.67 -19.19
N GLY A 36 -2.14 -8.38 -19.32
CA GLY A 36 -1.34 -7.80 -18.24
C GLY A 36 -1.97 -6.56 -17.57
N ASN A 37 -2.81 -5.83 -18.29
CA ASN A 37 -3.56 -4.70 -17.77
C ASN A 37 -4.57 -5.10 -16.69
N ALA A 38 -5.24 -6.24 -16.82
CA ALA A 38 -6.21 -6.71 -15.83
C ALA A 38 -5.53 -7.02 -14.48
N ALA A 39 -4.39 -7.70 -14.50
CA ALA A 39 -3.62 -8.01 -13.30
C ALA A 39 -3.08 -6.73 -12.64
N ILE A 40 -2.56 -5.78 -13.44
CA ILE A 40 -2.05 -4.50 -12.94
C ILE A 40 -3.16 -3.68 -12.31
N ILE A 41 -4.31 -3.53 -12.97
CA ILE A 41 -5.45 -2.76 -12.46
C ILE A 41 -6.00 -3.40 -11.18
N THR A 42 -6.22 -4.72 -11.19
CA THR A 42 -6.76 -5.43 -10.02
C THR A 42 -5.77 -5.39 -8.86
N GLY A 43 -4.47 -5.52 -9.14
CA GLY A 43 -3.42 -5.35 -8.15
C GLY A 43 -3.41 -3.96 -7.54
N ALA A 44 -3.48 -2.92 -8.35
CA ALA A 44 -3.52 -1.52 -7.90
C ALA A 44 -4.77 -1.23 -7.04
N VAL A 45 -5.95 -1.69 -7.47
CA VAL A 45 -7.19 -1.56 -6.70
C VAL A 45 -7.11 -2.33 -5.39
N GLY A 46 -6.62 -3.57 -5.41
CA GLY A 46 -6.43 -4.38 -4.21
C GLY A 46 -5.52 -3.71 -3.19
N VAL A 47 -4.36 -3.24 -3.64
CA VAL A 47 -3.40 -2.51 -2.79
C VAL A 47 -4.02 -1.24 -2.21
N PHE A 48 -4.73 -0.44 -3.03
CA PHE A 48 -5.44 0.74 -2.56
C PHE A 48 -6.42 0.41 -1.43
N VAL A 49 -7.25 -0.62 -1.62
CA VAL A 49 -8.24 -1.05 -0.62
C VAL A 49 -7.57 -1.53 0.67
N PHE A 50 -6.53 -2.36 0.57
CA PHE A 50 -5.83 -2.85 1.77
C PHE A 50 -5.11 -1.74 2.53
N MET A 51 -4.50 -0.77 1.82
CA MET A 51 -3.90 0.40 2.48
C MET A 51 -4.95 1.25 3.19
N MET A 52 -6.11 1.45 2.55
CA MET A 52 -7.24 2.16 3.16
C MET A 52 -7.72 1.44 4.43
N LEU A 53 -7.91 0.13 4.39
CA LEU A 53 -8.35 -0.66 5.53
C LEU A 53 -7.29 -0.68 6.66
N GLY A 54 -6.02 -0.82 6.30
CA GLY A 54 -4.91 -0.74 7.25
C GLY A 54 -4.85 0.61 7.96
N ALA A 55 -4.99 1.71 7.22
CA ALA A 55 -5.02 3.05 7.80
C ALA A 55 -6.27 3.29 8.67
N LEU A 56 -7.43 2.76 8.30
CA LEU A 56 -8.64 2.75 9.13
C LEU A 56 -8.42 2.00 10.45
N TRP A 57 -7.73 0.86 10.40
CA TRP A 57 -7.41 0.09 11.60
C TRP A 57 -6.44 0.84 12.52
N VAL A 58 -5.42 1.49 11.97
CA VAL A 58 -4.52 2.38 12.74
C VAL A 58 -5.33 3.48 13.40
N GLY A 59 -6.23 4.11 12.64
CA GLY A 59 -7.05 5.25 13.07
C GLY A 59 -7.94 4.96 14.29
N ARG A 60 -8.29 3.70 14.55
CA ARG A 60 -9.11 3.33 15.72
C ARG A 60 -8.42 3.59 17.08
N LYS A 61 -7.10 3.73 17.09
CA LYS A 61 -6.30 3.82 18.31
C LYS A 61 -5.40 5.06 18.37
N ILE A 62 -5.60 6.00 17.47
CA ILE A 62 -4.91 7.29 17.47
C ILE A 62 -5.93 8.40 17.72
N GLU A 63 -5.46 9.52 18.26
CA GLU A 63 -6.31 10.64 18.67
C GLU A 63 -6.27 11.80 17.68
N SER A 64 -5.22 11.89 16.88
CA SER A 64 -5.00 13.00 15.96
C SER A 64 -4.16 12.60 14.74
N ARG A 65 -4.10 13.50 13.77
CA ARG A 65 -3.25 13.37 12.56
C ARG A 65 -3.50 12.09 11.78
N PHE A 66 -4.74 11.73 11.65
CA PHE A 66 -5.19 10.52 10.98
C PHE A 66 -4.63 10.38 9.57
N ILE A 67 -4.66 11.46 8.77
CA ILE A 67 -4.14 11.45 7.38
C ILE A 67 -2.62 11.18 7.38
N LEU A 68 -1.87 11.78 8.31
CA LEU A 68 -0.42 11.53 8.42
C LEU A 68 -0.13 10.06 8.73
N HIS A 69 -0.86 9.46 9.67
CA HIS A 69 -0.69 8.04 9.99
C HIS A 69 -1.04 7.15 8.79
N GLY A 70 -2.11 7.49 8.05
CA GLY A 70 -2.48 6.79 6.82
C GLY A 70 -1.43 6.94 5.72
N PHE A 71 -0.88 8.14 5.53
CA PHE A 71 0.25 8.38 4.62
C PHE A 71 1.46 7.50 4.99
N LEU A 72 1.81 7.44 6.27
CA LEU A 72 2.93 6.63 6.76
C LEU A 72 2.70 5.13 6.56
N VAL A 73 1.47 4.63 6.63
CA VAL A 73 1.13 3.25 6.27
C VAL A 73 1.51 2.97 4.81
N GLY A 74 1.17 3.88 3.89
CA GLY A 74 1.56 3.78 2.48
C GLY A 74 3.07 3.83 2.28
N VAL A 75 3.78 4.73 2.98
CA VAL A 75 5.25 4.85 2.91
C VAL A 75 5.93 3.57 3.38
N VAL A 76 5.48 2.97 4.49
CA VAL A 76 6.02 1.69 4.99
C VAL A 76 5.85 0.58 3.96
N ALA A 77 4.69 0.51 3.32
CA ALA A 77 4.44 -0.47 2.28
C ALA A 77 5.35 -0.28 1.05
N ILE A 78 5.62 0.98 0.65
CA ILE A 78 6.55 1.29 -0.43
C ILE A 78 7.97 0.84 -0.07
N VAL A 79 8.46 1.23 1.11
CA VAL A 79 9.81 0.84 1.56
C VAL A 79 9.96 -0.68 1.61
N TYR A 80 8.96 -1.39 2.13
CA TYR A 80 8.97 -2.86 2.13
C TYR A 80 9.01 -3.43 0.72
N HIS A 81 8.19 -2.91 -0.19
CA HIS A 81 8.16 -3.32 -1.59
C HIS A 81 9.54 -3.12 -2.24
N ASP A 82 10.11 -1.94 -2.10
CA ASP A 82 11.38 -1.60 -2.76
C ASP A 82 12.54 -2.41 -2.20
N VAL A 83 12.58 -2.64 -0.89
CA VAL A 83 13.63 -3.47 -0.27
C VAL A 83 13.51 -4.93 -0.71
N THR A 84 12.30 -5.46 -0.85
CA THR A 84 12.10 -6.89 -1.15
C THR A 84 12.06 -7.22 -2.63
N ARG A 85 11.75 -6.25 -3.49
CA ARG A 85 11.59 -6.43 -4.94
C ARG A 85 12.61 -5.64 -5.75
N SER A 86 12.66 -4.33 -5.58
CA SER A 86 13.48 -3.46 -6.42
C SER A 86 14.97 -3.57 -6.09
N LEU A 87 15.34 -3.67 -4.80
CA LEU A 87 16.74 -3.75 -4.40
C LEU A 87 17.47 -5.00 -4.93
N PRO A 88 16.90 -6.21 -4.90
CA PRO A 88 17.53 -7.38 -5.52
C PRO A 88 17.79 -7.19 -7.02
N ASP A 89 16.84 -6.60 -7.75
CA ASP A 89 16.97 -6.35 -9.20
C ASP A 89 18.06 -5.31 -9.49
N ILE A 90 18.16 -4.26 -8.67
CA ILE A 90 19.20 -3.25 -8.77
C ILE A 90 20.59 -3.89 -8.52
N LEU A 91 20.72 -4.71 -7.48
CA LEU A 91 21.98 -5.34 -7.11
C LEU A 91 22.44 -6.39 -8.11
N SER A 92 21.51 -7.06 -8.80
CA SER A 92 21.81 -8.04 -9.86
C SER A 92 22.03 -7.40 -11.23
N GLY A 93 21.85 -6.08 -11.36
CA GLY A 93 21.98 -5.36 -12.64
C GLY A 93 20.81 -5.60 -13.61
N GLN A 94 19.72 -6.19 -13.13
CA GLN A 94 18.51 -6.47 -13.93
C GLN A 94 17.50 -5.32 -13.90
N TYR A 95 17.87 -4.21 -13.29
CA TYR A 95 16.98 -3.04 -13.16
C TYR A 95 16.82 -2.33 -14.50
N GLU A 96 15.60 -2.34 -15.05
CA GLU A 96 15.26 -1.59 -16.27
C GLU A 96 14.67 -0.21 -15.91
N TRP A 97 15.00 0.81 -16.69
CA TRP A 97 14.51 2.19 -16.51
C TRP A 97 12.97 2.31 -16.51
N ASN A 98 12.26 1.35 -17.10
CA ASN A 98 10.79 1.31 -17.11
C ASN A 98 10.19 1.00 -15.71
N TYR A 99 11.00 0.52 -14.77
CA TYR A 99 10.56 0.25 -13.39
C TYR A 99 10.03 1.48 -12.67
N TRP A 100 10.52 2.68 -12.97
CA TRP A 100 10.02 3.88 -12.33
C TRP A 100 8.56 4.18 -12.68
N LEU A 101 8.10 3.88 -13.91
CA LEU A 101 6.70 3.98 -14.31
C LEU A 101 5.84 2.94 -13.58
N ALA A 102 6.32 1.68 -13.54
CA ALA A 102 5.64 0.63 -12.80
C ALA A 102 5.58 0.94 -11.30
N ALA A 103 6.66 1.51 -10.74
CA ALA A 103 6.70 2.00 -9.37
C ALA A 103 5.68 3.13 -9.12
N LEU A 104 5.55 4.08 -10.04
CA LEU A 104 4.57 5.15 -9.95
C LEU A 104 3.13 4.60 -9.89
N TYR A 105 2.78 3.67 -10.79
CA TYR A 105 1.48 3.00 -10.78
C TYR A 105 1.26 2.13 -9.55
N GLY A 106 2.29 1.47 -9.03
CA GLY A 106 2.22 0.63 -7.85
C GLY A 106 2.22 1.40 -6.54
N HIS A 107 2.95 2.53 -6.46
CA HIS A 107 3.12 3.28 -5.21
C HIS A 107 2.04 4.34 -4.98
N THR A 108 1.53 4.97 -6.05
CA THR A 108 0.45 5.96 -5.93
C THR A 108 -0.80 5.41 -5.23
N PRO A 109 -1.33 4.22 -5.57
CA PRO A 109 -2.45 3.63 -4.84
C PRO A 109 -2.17 3.39 -3.35
N LYS A 110 -0.92 3.07 -2.97
CA LYS A 110 -0.53 2.87 -1.57
C LYS A 110 -0.68 4.15 -0.76
N ILE A 111 -0.15 5.24 -1.28
CA ILE A 111 -0.25 6.56 -0.62
C ILE A 111 -1.70 7.04 -0.56
N LEU A 112 -2.41 7.02 -1.69
CA LEU A 112 -3.78 7.52 -1.77
C LEU A 112 -4.73 6.68 -0.90
N GLY A 113 -4.61 5.36 -0.94
CA GLY A 113 -5.41 4.46 -0.10
C GLY A 113 -5.16 4.70 1.38
N GLY A 114 -3.89 4.81 1.78
CA GLY A 114 -3.52 5.12 3.15
C GLY A 114 -4.08 6.47 3.62
N MET A 115 -3.91 7.53 2.84
CA MET A 115 -4.42 8.87 3.17
C MET A 115 -5.95 8.89 3.27
N LEU A 116 -6.65 8.25 2.34
CA LEU A 116 -8.11 8.15 2.38
C LEU A 116 -8.58 7.38 3.61
N GLY A 117 -7.95 6.25 3.94
CA GLY A 117 -8.25 5.50 5.15
C GLY A 117 -8.06 6.33 6.43
N GLY A 118 -6.96 7.09 6.49
CA GLY A 118 -6.71 8.04 7.58
C GLY A 118 -7.79 9.11 7.66
N TYR A 119 -8.15 9.74 6.54
CA TYR A 119 -9.22 10.74 6.49
C TYR A 119 -10.57 10.18 7.01
N LEU A 120 -10.94 9.00 6.53
CA LEU A 120 -12.18 8.34 6.95
C LEU A 120 -12.18 7.98 8.44
N ALA A 121 -11.04 7.57 8.99
CA ALA A 121 -10.89 7.33 10.42
C ALA A 121 -11.11 8.61 11.23
N GLY A 122 -10.51 9.72 10.81
CA GLY A 122 -10.71 11.03 11.44
C GLY A 122 -12.18 11.47 11.42
N ARG A 123 -12.85 11.33 10.26
CA ARG A 123 -14.30 11.64 10.16
C ARG A 123 -15.19 10.80 11.07
N ARG A 124 -14.88 9.50 11.18
CA ARG A 124 -15.63 8.62 12.10
C ARG A 124 -15.48 9.06 13.55
N ARG A 125 -14.29 9.45 13.94
CA ARG A 125 -14.03 9.92 15.31
C ARG A 125 -14.74 11.24 15.61
N ALA A 126 -14.72 12.18 14.69
CA ALA A 126 -15.42 13.46 14.83
C ALA A 126 -16.96 13.34 14.95
N LYS A 127 -17.54 12.24 14.48
CA LYS A 127 -18.97 11.96 14.62
C LYS A 127 -19.35 11.22 15.91
N ALA A 128 -18.37 10.64 16.58
CA ALA A 128 -18.57 9.83 17.78
C ALA A 128 -18.33 10.62 19.08
N GLY A 129 -17.79 11.82 19.01
CA GLY A 129 -17.58 12.74 20.13
C GLY A 129 -18.42 13.97 20.03
#